data_a935b738dc8626f05b865f03e8f2fd84
#
_entry.id   a935b738dc8626f05b865f03e8f2fd84
#
_cell.length_a   1.000
_cell.length_b   1.000
_cell.length_c   1.000
_cell.angle_alpha   90.00
_cell.angle_beta   90.00
_cell.angle_gamma   90.00
#
_symmetry.space_group_name_H-M   'P 1'
#
loop_
_entity.id
_entity.type
_entity.pdbx_description
1 polymer ?
#
loop_
_entity_poly.entity_id
_entity_poly.type
_entity_poly.pdbx_seq_one_letter_code
_entity_poly.pdbx_strand_id
1 'polypeptide(L)'
;MKTHGSRGFLALVVTVLATTSLSAQSTPPAPSMRGDGPAPASKPFNITRSDPGLDAVVAANTTAELIASGFGLNEGPVWVREGQSGYLLVSGLLDNVIYKIAADKAVSVFIENAGYTGTDVNHTGTQTRSGRSHVLLIGPSCTSLDSQGRLIWCADNDRTVMRLEKDGTTRTVLSSGSNDGKRFSGPNDIVVAKDDAVYLTDNDFGLRDGGSNPDKQMPNGIWRIKDGKSTMVLDATVLGGIPNGIVLSPDEKHLYANAGQRMMRYEVKADGSLGPGSPFTQGPGIGDGMKVDTLGNVYSTSGAGPGIVRITSPTGTLLGYLNLPIVGGEPKKQICATNVAFGDLDGKSLYVTACDHVYRIRLKVAGVMPGPKR
;
A
#
# COMPACT_ATOMS: atom_id res chain seq x y z
N MET A 1 -67.41 44.50 -50.92
CA MET A 1 -67.51 44.01 -49.51
C MET A 1 -66.41 43.04 -49.29
N LYS A 2 -65.41 43.41 -48.57
CA LYS A 2 -64.21 42.60 -48.31
C LYS A 2 -64.21 42.26 -46.83
N THR A 3 -64.24 40.99 -46.48
CA THR A 3 -64.17 40.47 -45.16
C THR A 3 -62.68 40.13 -44.84
N HIS A 4 -62.13 40.76 -43.80
CA HIS A 4 -60.78 40.48 -43.31
C HIS A 4 -60.83 39.28 -42.34
N GLY A 5 -60.10 38.24 -42.69
CA GLY A 5 -59.86 37.12 -41.80
C GLY A 5 -58.58 37.34 -40.99
N SER A 6 -58.74 37.39 -39.70
CA SER A 6 -57.62 37.44 -38.70
C SER A 6 -56.99 36.06 -38.55
N ARG A 7 -55.70 35.94 -38.83
CA ARG A 7 -54.93 34.76 -38.55
C ARG A 7 -54.26 34.94 -37.19
N GLY A 8 -54.73 34.22 -36.20
CA GLY A 8 -54.05 34.11 -34.92
C GLY A 8 -52.82 33.21 -35.02
N PHE A 9 -51.65 33.73 -34.66
CA PHE A 9 -50.39 32.96 -34.47
C PHE A 9 -50.40 32.31 -33.07
N LEU A 10 -50.43 30.99 -33.02
CA LEU A 10 -50.28 30.24 -31.82
C LEU A 10 -48.77 30.03 -31.61
N ALA A 11 -48.16 30.73 -30.65
CA ALA A 11 -46.79 30.54 -30.28
C ALA A 11 -46.70 29.30 -29.38
N LEU A 12 -46.07 28.25 -29.89
CA LEU A 12 -45.78 27.04 -29.15
C LEU A 12 -44.52 27.30 -28.29
N VAL A 13 -44.70 27.51 -26.99
CA VAL A 13 -43.57 27.57 -26.02
C VAL A 13 -43.13 26.16 -25.74
N VAL A 14 -42.03 25.74 -26.35
CA VAL A 14 -41.34 24.48 -26.00
C VAL A 14 -40.47 24.72 -24.77
N THR A 15 -40.97 24.32 -23.61
CA THR A 15 -40.16 24.28 -22.37
C THR A 15 -39.24 23.09 -22.45
N VAL A 16 -37.96 23.31 -22.76
CA VAL A 16 -36.92 22.30 -22.66
C VAL A 16 -36.62 22.12 -21.18
N LEU A 17 -37.15 21.07 -20.57
CA LEU A 17 -36.72 20.59 -19.27
C LEU A 17 -35.32 19.97 -19.46
N ALA A 18 -34.27 20.73 -19.11
CA ALA A 18 -32.94 20.21 -18.96
C ALA A 18 -32.95 19.29 -17.74
N THR A 19 -33.11 18.00 -17.98
CA THR A 19 -32.79 16.98 -16.95
C THR A 19 -31.30 16.95 -16.79
N THR A 20 -30.76 17.68 -15.80
CA THR A 20 -29.45 17.44 -15.30
C THR A 20 -29.45 16.07 -14.65
N SER A 21 -29.00 15.05 -15.36
CA SER A 21 -28.64 13.80 -14.78
C SER A 21 -27.43 14.09 -13.87
N LEU A 22 -27.69 14.28 -12.57
CA LEU A 22 -26.62 14.07 -11.58
C LEU A 22 -26.15 12.63 -11.78
N SER A 23 -25.00 12.47 -12.43
CA SER A 23 -24.25 11.23 -12.30
C SER A 23 -24.00 11.07 -10.80
N ALA A 24 -24.67 10.11 -10.17
CA ALA A 24 -24.37 9.72 -8.82
C ALA A 24 -22.89 9.34 -8.83
N GLN A 25 -22.04 10.22 -8.30
CA GLN A 25 -20.68 9.83 -7.91
C GLN A 25 -20.89 8.62 -7.03
N SER A 26 -20.41 7.45 -7.48
CA SER A 26 -20.41 6.26 -6.65
C SER A 26 -19.46 6.57 -5.51
N THR A 27 -20.01 7.05 -4.41
CA THR A 27 -19.26 7.19 -3.16
C THR A 27 -18.59 5.84 -2.93
N PRO A 28 -17.28 5.81 -2.70
CA PRO A 28 -16.61 4.58 -2.27
C PRO A 28 -17.44 3.95 -1.16
N PRO A 29 -17.61 2.64 -1.13
CA PRO A 29 -18.33 2.00 -0.05
C PRO A 29 -17.73 2.47 1.27
N ALA A 30 -18.58 2.83 2.22
CA ALA A 30 -18.12 3.26 3.54
C ALA A 30 -17.02 2.32 4.05
N PRO A 31 -15.97 2.82 4.71
CA PRO A 31 -14.75 2.08 5.06
C PRO A 31 -14.97 0.93 6.07
N SER A 32 -16.07 0.25 5.99
CA SER A 32 -16.32 -0.92 6.80
C SER A 32 -16.02 -2.17 6.01
N MET A 33 -14.80 -2.63 6.10
CA MET A 33 -14.35 -3.95 5.67
C MET A 33 -15.00 -5.06 6.51
N ARG A 34 -16.31 -5.02 6.65
CA ARG A 34 -17.05 -5.94 7.51
C ARG A 34 -17.61 -7.07 6.65
N GLY A 35 -17.28 -8.30 7.02
CA GLY A 35 -17.86 -9.50 6.43
C GLY A 35 -19.24 -9.80 6.99
N ASP A 36 -19.92 -10.80 6.42
CA ASP A 36 -21.24 -11.26 6.89
C ASP A 36 -21.13 -12.36 7.96
N GLY A 37 -19.90 -12.73 8.34
CA GLY A 37 -19.64 -13.72 9.37
C GLY A 37 -19.94 -13.25 10.79
N PRO A 38 -19.98 -14.18 11.76
CA PRO A 38 -20.09 -13.83 13.17
C PRO A 38 -18.92 -12.97 13.61
N ALA A 39 -19.14 -12.16 14.64
CA ALA A 39 -18.07 -11.39 15.26
C ALA A 39 -16.93 -12.32 15.71
N PRO A 40 -15.67 -12.01 15.38
CA PRO A 40 -14.55 -12.79 15.88
C PRO A 40 -14.48 -12.68 17.40
N ALA A 41 -14.06 -13.76 18.06
CA ALA A 41 -13.74 -13.70 19.47
C ALA A 41 -12.55 -12.77 19.71
N SER A 42 -12.61 -11.95 20.76
CA SER A 42 -11.47 -11.12 21.17
C SER A 42 -10.25 -12.01 21.46
N LYS A 43 -9.09 -11.60 20.96
CA LYS A 43 -7.81 -12.23 21.28
C LYS A 43 -6.80 -11.15 21.63
N PRO A 44 -6.02 -11.32 22.70
CA PRO A 44 -4.94 -10.39 23.00
C PRO A 44 -3.80 -10.56 22.01
N PHE A 45 -2.95 -9.52 21.93
CA PHE A 45 -1.66 -9.64 21.29
C PHE A 45 -0.85 -10.79 21.91
N ASN A 46 -0.21 -11.58 21.07
CA ASN A 46 0.72 -12.59 21.54
C ASN A 46 1.88 -12.80 20.55
N ILE A 47 2.95 -13.40 21.03
CA ILE A 47 4.16 -13.67 20.28
C ILE A 47 4.33 -15.18 20.17
N THR A 48 4.35 -15.70 18.94
CA THR A 48 4.70 -17.09 18.68
C THR A 48 6.21 -17.17 18.40
N ARG A 49 6.95 -17.87 19.23
CA ARG A 49 8.38 -18.13 19.06
C ARG A 49 8.61 -19.43 18.32
N SER A 50 9.32 -19.36 17.20
CA SER A 50 9.71 -20.53 16.41
C SER A 50 11.20 -20.83 16.51
N ASP A 51 12.01 -19.82 16.84
CA ASP A 51 13.46 -19.90 16.99
C ASP A 51 13.92 -19.00 18.13
N PRO A 52 14.94 -19.41 18.95
CA PRO A 52 15.50 -18.59 20.03
C PRO A 52 16.05 -17.23 19.58
N GLY A 53 16.44 -17.10 18.31
CA GLY A 53 16.92 -15.84 17.72
C GLY A 53 15.87 -14.70 17.78
N LEU A 54 14.58 -15.03 17.95
CA LEU A 54 13.54 -14.02 18.15
C LEU A 54 13.77 -13.18 19.40
N ASP A 55 14.37 -13.75 20.45
CA ASP A 55 14.60 -13.05 21.70
C ASP A 55 15.62 -11.89 21.58
N ALA A 56 16.47 -11.90 20.57
CA ALA A 56 17.32 -10.75 20.24
C ALA A 56 16.53 -9.59 19.62
N VAL A 57 15.36 -9.86 19.05
CA VAL A 57 14.55 -8.92 18.28
C VAL A 57 13.36 -8.38 19.08
N VAL A 58 12.67 -9.25 19.82
CA VAL A 58 11.42 -8.96 20.53
C VAL A 58 11.54 -9.31 22.01
N ALA A 59 11.17 -8.39 22.91
CA ALA A 59 11.13 -8.68 24.33
C ALA A 59 9.92 -9.57 24.69
N ALA A 60 10.06 -10.38 25.75
CA ALA A 60 8.99 -11.30 26.17
C ALA A 60 7.69 -10.58 26.60
N ASN A 61 7.83 -9.36 27.12
CA ASN A 61 6.73 -8.53 27.61
C ASN A 61 6.29 -7.47 26.59
N THR A 62 6.69 -7.60 25.32
CA THR A 62 6.26 -6.70 24.26
C THR A 62 4.75 -6.78 24.08
N THR A 63 4.12 -5.63 23.86
CA THR A 63 2.69 -5.45 23.58
C THR A 63 2.48 -4.74 22.27
N ALA A 64 1.28 -4.82 21.72
CA ALA A 64 0.83 -4.01 20.59
C ALA A 64 -0.06 -2.88 21.10
N GLU A 65 0.35 -1.66 20.86
CA GLU A 65 -0.41 -0.46 21.18
C GLU A 65 -1.28 -0.08 19.99
N LEU A 66 -2.58 0.11 20.19
CA LEU A 66 -3.46 0.69 19.17
C LEU A 66 -3.17 2.19 19.05
N ILE A 67 -2.76 2.61 17.85
CA ILE A 67 -2.41 4.01 17.56
C ILE A 67 -3.60 4.75 16.95
N ALA A 68 -4.28 4.12 15.99
CA ALA A 68 -5.44 4.70 15.32
C ALA A 68 -6.35 3.59 14.77
N SER A 69 -7.60 3.93 14.52
CA SER A 69 -8.62 3.03 13.94
C SER A 69 -9.65 3.81 13.14
N GLY A 70 -10.52 3.10 12.42
CA GLY A 70 -11.58 3.70 11.61
C GLY A 70 -11.22 3.86 10.15
N PHE A 71 -10.11 3.28 9.71
CA PHE A 71 -9.73 3.21 8.30
C PHE A 71 -10.55 2.13 7.58
N GLY A 72 -10.75 2.28 6.28
CA GLY A 72 -11.39 1.26 5.47
C GLY A 72 -10.47 0.08 5.18
N LEU A 73 -9.37 0.39 4.57
CA LEU A 73 -8.22 -0.49 4.33
C LEU A 73 -6.99 0.42 4.28
N ASN A 74 -6.16 0.33 5.28
CA ASN A 74 -4.90 1.08 5.29
C ASN A 74 -3.73 0.22 4.82
N GLU A 75 -2.78 0.89 4.19
CA GLU A 75 -1.61 0.33 3.54
C GLU A 75 -0.41 1.27 3.65
N GLY A 76 0.73 0.82 3.10
CA GLY A 76 1.91 1.61 2.80
C GLY A 76 2.34 2.58 3.88
N PRO A 77 2.60 2.15 5.11
CA PRO A 77 3.00 3.06 6.17
C PRO A 77 4.43 3.57 5.95
N VAL A 78 4.67 4.84 6.27
CA VAL A 78 6.03 5.41 6.39
C VAL A 78 6.09 6.40 7.54
N TRP A 79 7.12 6.29 8.37
CA TRP A 79 7.36 7.25 9.43
C TRP A 79 8.21 8.42 8.93
N VAL A 80 7.75 9.63 9.19
CA VAL A 80 8.39 10.87 8.79
C VAL A 80 8.94 11.57 10.02
N ARG A 81 10.25 11.84 10.02
CA ARG A 81 10.89 12.62 11.08
C ARG A 81 10.55 14.11 10.94
N GLU A 82 10.21 14.74 12.05
CA GLU A 82 9.98 16.18 12.15
C GLU A 82 10.71 16.72 13.40
N GLY A 83 11.92 17.21 13.21
CA GLY A 83 12.77 17.69 14.32
C GLY A 83 13.07 16.60 15.36
N GLN A 84 12.67 16.82 16.61
CA GLN A 84 12.80 15.89 17.73
C GLN A 84 11.56 14.98 17.92
N SER A 85 10.69 14.93 16.92
CA SER A 85 9.48 14.12 16.89
C SER A 85 9.31 13.51 15.50
N GLY A 86 8.10 13.08 15.18
CA GLY A 86 7.70 12.60 13.86
C GLY A 86 6.25 12.21 13.84
N TYR A 87 5.81 11.76 12.70
CA TYR A 87 4.46 11.29 12.45
C TYR A 87 4.47 10.12 11.50
N LEU A 88 3.41 9.35 11.50
CA LEU A 88 3.21 8.26 10.56
C LEU A 88 2.31 8.73 9.42
N LEU A 89 2.69 8.43 8.18
CA LEU A 89 1.79 8.49 7.04
C LEU A 89 1.31 7.07 6.73
N VAL A 90 0.04 6.94 6.37
CA VAL A 90 -0.56 5.67 5.93
C VAL A 90 -1.47 5.91 4.74
N SER A 91 -1.44 5.02 3.78
CA SER A 91 -2.31 5.04 2.62
C SER A 91 -3.71 4.55 2.98
N GLY A 92 -4.74 5.32 2.63
CA GLY A 92 -6.14 4.91 2.71
C GLY A 92 -6.60 4.37 1.35
N LEU A 93 -6.48 3.06 1.15
CA LEU A 93 -6.68 2.41 -0.14
C LEU A 93 -8.14 2.52 -0.65
N LEU A 94 -9.10 2.61 0.25
CA LEU A 94 -10.51 2.78 -0.10
C LEU A 94 -10.95 4.25 -0.08
N ASP A 95 -10.22 5.11 0.63
CA ASP A 95 -10.61 6.49 0.90
C ASP A 95 -9.95 7.48 -0.07
N ASN A 96 -9.06 7.01 -0.92
CA ASN A 96 -8.30 7.82 -1.88
C ASN A 96 -7.46 8.94 -1.26
N VAL A 97 -6.92 8.71 -0.06
CA VAL A 97 -6.13 9.69 0.69
C VAL A 97 -4.86 9.08 1.27
N ILE A 98 -3.91 9.93 1.61
CA ILE A 98 -2.85 9.60 2.56
C ILE A 98 -3.20 10.29 3.88
N TYR A 99 -3.29 9.52 4.96
CA TYR A 99 -3.52 10.01 6.30
C TYR A 99 -2.21 10.32 7.02
N LYS A 100 -2.23 11.35 7.87
CA LYS A 100 -1.20 11.65 8.87
C LYS A 100 -1.71 11.24 10.23
N ILE A 101 -0.93 10.44 10.96
CA ILE A 101 -1.14 10.12 12.37
C ILE A 101 -0.04 10.82 13.15
N ALA A 102 -0.39 11.84 13.89
CA ALA A 102 0.54 12.65 14.68
C ALA A 102 1.03 11.93 15.93
N ALA A 103 2.03 12.47 16.62
CA ALA A 103 2.60 11.87 17.83
C ALA A 103 1.58 11.74 18.97
N ASP A 104 0.59 12.63 19.04
CA ASP A 104 -0.55 12.59 19.97
C ASP A 104 -1.68 11.67 19.51
N LYS A 105 -1.47 10.93 18.43
CA LYS A 105 -2.42 10.02 17.76
C LYS A 105 -3.58 10.73 17.03
N ALA A 106 -3.56 12.04 16.88
CA ALA A 106 -4.53 12.73 16.04
C ALA A 106 -4.39 12.29 14.57
N VAL A 107 -5.51 11.97 13.95
CA VAL A 107 -5.58 11.55 12.54
C VAL A 107 -6.12 12.69 11.71
N SER A 108 -5.45 13.00 10.61
CA SER A 108 -5.88 13.99 9.63
C SER A 108 -5.56 13.54 8.21
N VAL A 109 -6.23 14.09 7.21
CA VAL A 109 -5.87 13.90 5.81
C VAL A 109 -4.61 14.71 5.51
N PHE A 110 -3.62 14.05 4.92
CA PHE A 110 -2.36 14.66 4.49
C PHE A 110 -2.34 14.97 3.00
N ILE A 111 -2.82 14.02 2.17
CA ILE A 111 -2.99 14.20 0.73
C ILE A 111 -4.36 13.67 0.33
N GLU A 112 -5.17 14.51 -0.31
CA GLU A 112 -6.43 14.11 -0.95
C GLU A 112 -6.19 13.65 -2.39
N ASN A 113 -7.07 12.79 -2.91
CA ASN A 113 -6.98 12.24 -4.28
C ASN A 113 -5.57 11.69 -4.57
N ALA A 114 -5.05 10.89 -3.63
CA ALA A 114 -3.67 10.44 -3.67
C ALA A 114 -3.48 9.21 -4.57
N GLY A 115 -4.52 8.43 -4.81
CA GLY A 115 -4.47 7.23 -5.64
C GLY A 115 -5.13 7.40 -7.00
N TYR A 116 -6.18 8.26 -7.06
CA TYR A 116 -6.94 8.50 -8.27
C TYR A 116 -7.44 9.94 -8.35
N THR A 117 -7.13 10.59 -9.46
CA THR A 117 -7.54 11.98 -9.76
C THR A 117 -8.71 12.07 -10.73
N GLY A 118 -9.11 10.96 -11.36
CA GLY A 118 -10.23 10.89 -12.27
C GLY A 118 -11.58 10.70 -11.57
N THR A 119 -12.64 10.60 -12.38
CA THR A 119 -14.02 10.39 -11.90
C THR A 119 -14.63 9.07 -12.39
N ASP A 120 -14.08 8.48 -13.45
CA ASP A 120 -14.58 7.21 -14.00
C ASP A 120 -13.91 6.03 -13.29
N VAL A 121 -14.68 5.33 -12.48
CA VAL A 121 -14.21 4.15 -11.71
C VAL A 121 -14.51 2.81 -12.42
N ASN A 122 -14.96 2.83 -13.66
CA ASN A 122 -15.31 1.59 -14.37
C ASN A 122 -14.13 0.67 -14.63
N HIS A 123 -12.93 1.24 -14.77
CA HIS A 123 -11.67 0.49 -14.93
C HIS A 123 -11.02 0.10 -13.60
N THR A 124 -11.51 0.66 -12.47
CA THR A 124 -10.91 0.47 -11.15
C THR A 124 -11.07 -0.95 -10.67
N GLY A 125 -9.99 -1.51 -10.13
CA GLY A 125 -9.95 -2.81 -9.49
C GLY A 125 -10.94 -2.90 -8.32
N THR A 126 -11.48 -4.09 -8.16
CA THR A 126 -12.37 -4.40 -7.04
C THR A 126 -11.88 -5.65 -6.33
N GLN A 127 -12.12 -5.71 -5.05
CA GLN A 127 -11.87 -6.90 -4.26
C GLN A 127 -13.12 -7.35 -3.53
N THR A 128 -13.20 -8.65 -3.26
CA THR A 128 -14.12 -9.18 -2.27
C THR A 128 -13.45 -9.11 -0.91
N ARG A 129 -14.01 -8.33 -0.01
CA ARG A 129 -13.50 -8.16 1.34
C ARG A 129 -14.62 -8.40 2.35
N SER A 130 -14.37 -9.33 3.27
CA SER A 130 -15.32 -9.61 4.37
C SER A 130 -16.75 -9.89 3.89
N GLY A 131 -16.93 -10.67 2.83
CA GLY A 131 -18.23 -10.98 2.23
C GLY A 131 -18.83 -9.90 1.34
N ARG A 132 -18.19 -8.73 1.21
CA ARG A 132 -18.59 -7.68 0.26
C ARG A 132 -17.79 -7.81 -1.02
N SER A 133 -18.47 -8.06 -2.12
CA SER A 133 -17.90 -7.97 -3.47
C SER A 133 -17.84 -6.52 -3.96
N HIS A 134 -16.92 -6.27 -4.89
CA HIS A 134 -16.81 -4.98 -5.59
C HIS A 134 -16.43 -3.77 -4.71
N VAL A 135 -15.63 -3.99 -3.66
CA VAL A 135 -15.00 -2.88 -2.93
C VAL A 135 -13.94 -2.26 -3.84
N LEU A 136 -14.09 -0.98 -4.18
CA LEU A 136 -13.19 -0.27 -5.10
C LEU A 136 -11.83 0.02 -4.44
N LEU A 137 -10.76 -0.21 -5.20
CA LEU A 137 -9.38 0.11 -4.81
C LEU A 137 -8.95 1.38 -5.54
N ILE A 138 -9.36 2.55 -5.04
CA ILE A 138 -9.10 3.85 -5.69
C ILE A 138 -7.97 4.64 -5.05
N GLY A 139 -7.52 4.22 -3.88
CA GLY A 139 -6.53 4.95 -3.09
C GLY A 139 -5.09 4.60 -3.43
N PRO A 140 -4.14 5.30 -2.80
CA PRO A 140 -2.73 4.97 -2.88
C PRO A 140 -2.45 3.64 -2.16
N SER A 141 -1.46 2.87 -2.62
CA SER A 141 -1.08 1.59 -2.02
C SER A 141 0.20 1.68 -1.20
N CYS A 142 1.21 2.38 -1.66
CA CYS A 142 2.52 2.43 -1.02
C CYS A 142 2.95 3.84 -0.65
N THR A 143 3.85 3.97 0.34
CA THR A 143 4.61 5.19 0.62
C THR A 143 6.04 4.88 0.99
N SER A 144 6.95 5.81 0.69
CA SER A 144 8.34 5.80 1.11
C SER A 144 8.90 7.23 1.12
N LEU A 145 10.17 7.40 1.51
CA LEU A 145 10.87 8.68 1.43
C LEU A 145 12.14 8.54 0.58
N ASP A 146 12.47 9.57 -0.19
CA ASP A 146 13.76 9.66 -0.84
C ASP A 146 14.86 10.20 0.10
N SER A 147 16.11 10.25 -0.37
CA SER A 147 17.26 10.71 0.42
C SER A 147 17.13 12.15 0.93
N GLN A 148 16.24 12.95 0.34
CA GLN A 148 15.94 14.33 0.76
C GLN A 148 14.74 14.42 1.72
N GLY A 149 14.12 13.28 2.07
CA GLY A 149 12.92 13.21 2.93
C GLY A 149 11.61 13.58 2.22
N ARG A 150 11.60 13.61 0.87
CA ARG A 150 10.39 13.86 0.11
C ARG A 150 9.57 12.57 0.03
N LEU A 151 8.27 12.69 0.23
CA LEU A 151 7.35 11.58 0.12
C LEU A 151 7.28 11.08 -1.33
N ILE A 152 7.46 9.76 -1.50
CA ILE A 152 7.16 9.03 -2.74
C ILE A 152 5.99 8.09 -2.44
N TRP A 153 5.03 8.00 -3.36
CA TRP A 153 3.89 7.09 -3.19
C TRP A 153 3.40 6.48 -4.50
N CYS A 154 2.72 5.36 -4.40
CA CYS A 154 2.03 4.70 -5.50
C CYS A 154 0.60 5.26 -5.60
N ALA A 155 0.32 6.02 -6.64
CA ALA A 155 -1.05 6.39 -7.02
C ALA A 155 -1.60 5.24 -7.89
N ASP A 156 -2.13 4.23 -7.20
CA ASP A 156 -2.41 2.91 -7.78
C ASP A 156 -3.35 3.00 -8.99
N ASN A 157 -4.46 3.72 -8.83
CA ASN A 157 -5.48 3.84 -9.86
C ASN A 157 -5.17 4.91 -10.94
N ASP A 158 -4.36 5.93 -10.63
CA ASP A 158 -3.72 6.78 -11.62
C ASP A 158 -2.56 6.06 -12.34
N ARG A 159 -2.17 4.89 -11.85
CA ARG A 159 -1.15 4.04 -12.44
C ARG A 159 0.21 4.75 -12.54
N THR A 160 0.57 5.50 -11.47
CA THR A 160 1.76 6.33 -11.43
C THR A 160 2.51 6.21 -10.11
N VAL A 161 3.80 6.45 -10.15
CA VAL A 161 4.62 6.71 -8.96
C VAL A 161 4.81 8.21 -8.85
N MET A 162 4.45 8.76 -7.70
CA MET A 162 4.39 10.19 -7.43
C MET A 162 5.42 10.60 -6.39
N ARG A 163 5.80 11.87 -6.40
CA ARG A 163 6.62 12.49 -5.36
C ARG A 163 6.03 13.84 -4.94
N LEU A 164 5.97 14.09 -3.63
CA LEU A 164 5.65 15.40 -3.08
C LEU A 164 6.92 16.23 -2.96
N GLU A 165 6.94 17.40 -3.57
CA GLU A 165 8.10 18.27 -3.50
C GLU A 165 8.20 19.01 -2.15
N LYS A 166 9.32 19.66 -1.89
CA LYS A 166 9.60 20.31 -0.59
C LYS A 166 8.65 21.48 -0.27
N ASP A 167 7.97 22.02 -1.25
CA ASP A 167 6.94 23.04 -1.05
C ASP A 167 5.66 22.52 -0.38
N GLY A 168 5.55 21.17 -0.23
CA GLY A 168 4.41 20.49 0.38
C GLY A 168 3.14 20.47 -0.47
N THR A 169 3.18 20.97 -1.70
CA THR A 169 2.02 21.09 -2.59
C THR A 169 2.24 20.53 -3.98
N THR A 170 3.43 20.71 -4.56
CA THR A 170 3.73 20.23 -5.91
C THR A 170 3.87 18.71 -5.92
N ARG A 171 3.10 18.06 -6.81
CA ARG A 171 3.13 16.61 -7.03
C ARG A 171 3.80 16.32 -8.36
N THR A 172 4.94 15.65 -8.32
CA THR A 172 5.71 15.27 -9.51
C THR A 172 5.47 13.81 -9.85
N VAL A 173 5.12 13.52 -11.09
CA VAL A 173 5.09 12.13 -11.60
C VAL A 173 6.53 11.67 -11.83
N LEU A 174 6.98 10.67 -11.10
CA LEU A 174 8.29 10.04 -11.29
C LEU A 174 8.25 9.05 -12.45
N SER A 175 7.15 8.31 -12.58
CA SER A 175 6.90 7.40 -13.69
C SER A 175 5.43 7.02 -13.78
N SER A 176 4.97 6.76 -14.99
CA SER A 176 3.64 6.18 -15.28
C SER A 176 3.72 4.85 -16.03
N GLY A 177 4.92 4.31 -16.22
CA GLY A 177 5.11 3.07 -16.97
C GLY A 177 6.48 2.96 -17.63
N SER A 178 6.55 2.21 -18.71
CA SER A 178 7.77 2.01 -19.48
C SER A 178 8.16 3.22 -20.34
N ASN A 179 9.42 3.26 -20.76
CA ASN A 179 9.95 4.38 -21.55
C ASN A 179 9.36 4.46 -22.98
N ASP A 180 8.69 3.42 -23.47
CA ASP A 180 7.95 3.39 -24.73
C ASP A 180 6.48 3.81 -24.59
N GLY A 181 6.10 4.36 -23.44
CA GLY A 181 4.78 4.94 -23.20
C GLY A 181 3.69 3.97 -22.73
N LYS A 182 4.01 2.71 -22.50
CA LYS A 182 3.05 1.76 -21.90
C LYS A 182 2.91 2.03 -20.40
N ARG A 183 1.67 2.00 -19.93
CA ARG A 183 1.35 2.32 -18.54
C ARG A 183 1.50 1.12 -17.61
N PHE A 184 1.88 1.39 -16.36
CA PHE A 184 1.76 0.43 -15.27
C PHE A 184 0.34 -0.09 -15.15
N SER A 185 0.18 -1.26 -14.56
CA SER A 185 -1.14 -1.81 -14.21
C SER A 185 -1.66 -1.24 -12.90
N GLY A 186 -0.85 -1.26 -11.86
CA GLY A 186 -1.08 -0.70 -10.54
C GLY A 186 0.20 -0.80 -9.72
N PRO A 187 1.00 0.29 -9.61
CA PRO A 187 2.14 0.34 -8.70
C PRO A 187 1.69 0.03 -7.28
N ASN A 188 2.26 -1.01 -6.64
CA ASN A 188 1.70 -1.55 -5.41
C ASN A 188 2.59 -1.32 -4.18
N ASP A 189 3.84 -1.82 -4.13
CA ASP A 189 4.78 -1.56 -3.04
C ASP A 189 6.11 -1.03 -3.57
N ILE A 190 6.83 -0.25 -2.76
CA ILE A 190 8.09 0.37 -3.16
C ILE A 190 9.17 0.25 -2.07
N VAL A 191 10.41 0.21 -2.54
CA VAL A 191 11.59 0.50 -1.73
C VAL A 191 12.49 1.49 -2.47
N VAL A 192 12.98 2.50 -1.74
CA VAL A 192 13.89 3.51 -2.27
C VAL A 192 15.31 3.15 -1.83
N ALA A 193 16.21 2.98 -2.80
CA ALA A 193 17.61 2.70 -2.57
C ALA A 193 18.38 3.96 -2.14
N LYS A 194 19.59 3.79 -1.61
CA LYS A 194 20.45 4.90 -1.15
C LYS A 194 20.85 5.89 -2.24
N ASP A 195 20.79 5.46 -3.49
CA ASP A 195 21.03 6.29 -4.67
C ASP A 195 19.75 6.94 -5.24
N ASP A 196 18.65 6.88 -4.50
CA ASP A 196 17.30 7.33 -4.91
C ASP A 196 16.69 6.55 -6.08
N ALA A 197 17.24 5.37 -6.44
CA ALA A 197 16.51 4.47 -7.32
C ALA A 197 15.29 3.91 -6.60
N VAL A 198 14.14 3.91 -7.27
CA VAL A 198 12.89 3.35 -6.75
C VAL A 198 12.69 1.98 -7.38
N TYR A 199 12.68 0.93 -6.57
CA TYR A 199 12.17 -0.37 -6.99
C TYR A 199 10.72 -0.49 -6.59
N LEU A 200 9.87 -0.92 -7.50
CA LEU A 200 8.43 -1.07 -7.26
C LEU A 200 7.92 -2.39 -7.81
N THR A 201 6.90 -2.89 -7.18
CA THR A 201 6.07 -3.96 -7.72
C THR A 201 4.91 -3.37 -8.50
N ASP A 202 4.70 -3.82 -9.73
CA ASP A 202 3.53 -3.50 -10.55
C ASP A 202 2.68 -4.74 -10.70
N ASN A 203 1.43 -4.66 -10.28
CA ASN A 203 0.47 -5.74 -10.39
C ASN A 203 -0.90 -5.22 -10.87
N ASP A 204 -1.80 -6.14 -11.16
CA ASP A 204 -3.09 -5.81 -11.75
C ASP A 204 -4.25 -5.77 -10.77
N PHE A 205 -3.99 -5.67 -9.47
CA PHE A 205 -5.04 -5.54 -8.45
C PHE A 205 -5.82 -4.22 -8.57
N GLY A 206 -5.17 -3.16 -9.02
CA GLY A 206 -5.79 -1.86 -9.29
C GLY A 206 -6.67 -1.83 -10.55
N LEU A 207 -6.61 -2.86 -11.40
CA LEU A 207 -7.43 -2.97 -12.60
C LEU A 207 -8.66 -3.85 -12.36
N ARG A 208 -9.82 -3.43 -12.90
CA ARG A 208 -11.01 -4.26 -12.93
C ARG A 208 -10.74 -5.53 -13.76
N ASP A 209 -11.15 -6.67 -13.25
CA ASP A 209 -10.91 -7.99 -13.87
C ASP A 209 -9.41 -8.36 -14.02
N GLY A 210 -8.54 -7.61 -13.35
CA GLY A 210 -7.11 -7.90 -13.23
C GLY A 210 -6.44 -8.11 -14.57
N GLY A 211 -5.79 -9.26 -14.74
CA GLY A 211 -5.04 -9.60 -15.95
C GLY A 211 -5.86 -9.65 -17.24
N SER A 212 -7.19 -9.74 -17.16
CA SER A 212 -8.10 -9.73 -18.30
C SER A 212 -8.56 -8.35 -18.71
N ASN A 213 -8.17 -7.30 -17.98
CA ASN A 213 -8.54 -5.93 -18.29
C ASN A 213 -7.91 -5.48 -19.62
N PRO A 214 -8.69 -4.90 -20.56
CA PRO A 214 -8.17 -4.42 -21.85
C PRO A 214 -7.16 -3.28 -21.71
N ASP A 215 -7.19 -2.55 -20.59
CA ASP A 215 -6.23 -1.48 -20.31
C ASP A 215 -4.88 -1.98 -19.77
N LYS A 216 -4.75 -3.29 -19.53
CA LYS A 216 -3.47 -3.88 -19.14
C LYS A 216 -2.49 -3.89 -20.31
N GLN A 217 -1.44 -3.07 -20.20
CA GLN A 217 -0.49 -2.84 -21.30
C GLN A 217 0.83 -3.58 -21.12
N MET A 218 1.15 -4.00 -19.90
CA MET A 218 2.40 -4.65 -19.57
C MET A 218 2.18 -5.85 -18.66
N PRO A 219 3.10 -6.83 -18.65
CA PRO A 219 3.06 -7.91 -17.66
C PRO A 219 3.30 -7.34 -16.26
N ASN A 220 2.78 -8.04 -15.26
CA ASN A 220 3.14 -7.77 -13.87
C ASN A 220 4.63 -8.02 -13.65
N GLY A 221 5.27 -7.26 -12.76
CA GLY A 221 6.69 -7.41 -12.54
C GLY A 221 7.27 -6.44 -11.52
N ILE A 222 8.59 -6.45 -11.41
CA ILE A 222 9.34 -5.49 -10.61
C ILE A 222 10.04 -4.52 -11.55
N TRP A 223 9.83 -3.25 -11.30
CA TRP A 223 10.41 -2.15 -12.07
C TRP A 223 11.39 -1.37 -11.22
N ARG A 224 12.37 -0.78 -11.90
CA ARG A 224 13.32 0.18 -11.32
C ARG A 224 13.18 1.51 -12.04
N ILE A 225 12.92 2.57 -11.28
CA ILE A 225 12.89 3.95 -11.76
C ILE A 225 14.18 4.64 -11.28
N LYS A 226 14.94 5.19 -12.20
CA LYS A 226 16.15 5.95 -11.92
C LYS A 226 16.38 6.99 -13.02
N ASP A 227 16.66 8.23 -12.63
CA ASP A 227 16.96 9.34 -13.54
C ASP A 227 15.93 9.49 -14.67
N GLY A 228 14.63 9.38 -14.31
CA GLY A 228 13.49 9.49 -15.22
C GLY A 228 13.29 8.29 -16.17
N LYS A 229 14.05 7.20 -15.97
CA LYS A 229 13.91 5.97 -16.76
C LYS A 229 13.31 4.85 -15.93
N SER A 230 12.38 4.12 -16.53
CA SER A 230 11.75 2.93 -15.95
C SER A 230 12.21 1.68 -16.69
N THR A 231 12.74 0.72 -15.95
CA THR A 231 13.22 -0.55 -16.49
C THR A 231 12.58 -1.69 -15.73
N MET A 232 11.98 -2.66 -16.42
CA MET A 232 11.57 -3.91 -15.79
C MET A 232 12.82 -4.71 -15.44
N VAL A 233 13.03 -4.96 -14.15
CA VAL A 233 14.17 -5.72 -13.64
C VAL A 233 13.84 -7.18 -13.34
N LEU A 234 12.53 -7.49 -13.24
CA LEU A 234 12.04 -8.85 -13.05
C LEU A 234 10.60 -8.99 -13.55
N ASP A 235 10.36 -9.98 -14.41
CA ASP A 235 9.02 -10.37 -14.83
C ASP A 235 8.35 -11.27 -13.77
N ALA A 236 7.05 -11.14 -13.58
CA ALA A 236 6.28 -11.92 -12.61
C ALA A 236 6.33 -13.42 -12.87
N THR A 237 6.50 -13.87 -14.12
CA THR A 237 6.65 -15.27 -14.45
C THR A 237 7.94 -15.87 -13.88
N VAL A 238 9.02 -15.08 -13.84
CA VAL A 238 10.31 -15.44 -13.22
C VAL A 238 10.19 -15.45 -11.70
N LEU A 239 9.46 -14.49 -11.13
CA LEU A 239 9.15 -14.46 -9.68
C LEU A 239 8.25 -15.67 -9.30
N GLY A 240 7.47 -16.16 -10.24
CA GLY A 240 6.55 -17.30 -10.07
C GLY A 240 5.21 -16.91 -9.45
N GLY A 241 4.72 -15.71 -9.74
CA GLY A 241 3.42 -15.21 -9.32
C GLY A 241 3.36 -13.69 -9.30
N ILE A 242 2.19 -13.15 -8.98
CA ILE A 242 1.94 -11.71 -8.90
C ILE A 242 2.77 -11.11 -7.75
N PRO A 243 3.64 -10.11 -8.03
CA PRO A 243 4.45 -9.46 -7.01
C PRO A 243 3.60 -8.57 -6.10
N ASN A 244 3.97 -8.49 -4.82
CA ASN A 244 3.39 -7.55 -3.87
C ASN A 244 4.53 -6.89 -3.07
N GLY A 245 4.82 -7.30 -1.84
CA GLY A 245 5.84 -6.68 -1.02
C GLY A 245 7.25 -6.78 -1.58
N ILE A 246 8.03 -5.72 -1.36
CA ILE A 246 9.40 -5.57 -1.82
C ILE A 246 10.25 -4.87 -0.77
N VAL A 247 11.50 -5.32 -0.58
CA VAL A 247 12.47 -4.66 0.31
C VAL A 247 13.90 -4.96 -0.10
N LEU A 248 14.81 -4.02 0.16
CA LEU A 248 16.26 -4.23 0.02
C LEU A 248 16.88 -4.67 1.36
N SER A 249 17.94 -5.49 1.31
CA SER A 249 18.77 -5.76 2.48
C SER A 249 19.43 -4.46 3.01
N PRO A 250 19.91 -4.40 4.28
CA PRO A 250 20.50 -3.18 4.83
C PRO A 250 21.73 -2.67 4.06
N ASP A 251 22.47 -3.57 3.43
CA ASP A 251 23.62 -3.26 2.58
C ASP A 251 23.26 -3.05 1.11
N GLU A 252 21.97 -3.23 0.76
CA GLU A 252 21.38 -3.13 -0.59
C GLU A 252 21.97 -4.12 -1.62
N LYS A 253 22.67 -5.15 -1.17
CA LYS A 253 23.18 -6.19 -2.06
C LYS A 253 22.14 -7.22 -2.46
N HIS A 254 21.01 -7.25 -1.75
CA HIS A 254 19.92 -8.17 -2.04
C HIS A 254 18.58 -7.43 -2.07
N LEU A 255 17.73 -7.85 -2.98
CA LEU A 255 16.34 -7.49 -3.04
C LEU A 255 15.50 -8.72 -2.70
N TYR A 256 14.56 -8.55 -1.78
CA TYR A 256 13.55 -9.54 -1.45
C TYR A 256 12.22 -9.13 -2.06
N ALA A 257 11.53 -10.08 -2.68
CA ALA A 257 10.19 -9.89 -3.22
C ALA A 257 9.33 -11.10 -2.97
N ASN A 258 8.06 -10.88 -2.68
CA ASN A 258 7.13 -11.99 -2.50
C ASN A 258 6.16 -12.13 -3.69
N ALA A 259 5.68 -13.37 -3.87
CA ALA A 259 4.57 -13.74 -4.73
C ALA A 259 3.76 -14.84 -4.03
N GLY A 260 2.53 -14.51 -3.63
CA GLY A 260 1.76 -15.35 -2.74
C GLY A 260 2.54 -15.64 -1.44
N GLN A 261 2.50 -16.86 -0.94
CA GLN A 261 3.18 -17.23 0.31
C GLN A 261 4.66 -17.61 0.13
N ARG A 262 5.32 -17.13 -0.91
CA ARG A 262 6.75 -17.35 -1.17
C ARG A 262 7.48 -16.02 -1.22
N MET A 263 8.68 -16.00 -0.67
CA MET A 263 9.62 -14.88 -0.76
C MET A 263 10.89 -15.36 -1.45
N MET A 264 11.31 -14.63 -2.46
CA MET A 264 12.53 -14.86 -3.22
C MET A 264 13.56 -13.80 -2.87
N ARG A 265 14.83 -14.15 -3.02
CA ARG A 265 15.97 -13.24 -2.84
C ARG A 265 16.74 -13.15 -4.16
N TYR A 266 17.08 -11.92 -4.55
CA TYR A 266 17.83 -11.60 -5.76
C TYR A 266 19.07 -10.80 -5.40
N GLU A 267 20.21 -11.08 -6.03
CA GLU A 267 21.37 -10.21 -5.96
C GLU A 267 21.09 -8.90 -6.70
N VAL A 268 21.45 -7.76 -6.11
CA VAL A 268 21.38 -6.45 -6.77
C VAL A 268 22.76 -6.14 -7.33
N LYS A 269 22.85 -6.04 -8.65
CA LYS A 269 24.09 -5.71 -9.36
C LYS A 269 24.41 -4.21 -9.31
N ALA A 270 25.63 -3.85 -9.65
CA ALA A 270 26.09 -2.47 -9.60
C ALA A 270 25.28 -1.50 -10.48
N ASP A 271 24.69 -1.97 -11.56
CA ASP A 271 23.80 -1.21 -12.43
C ASP A 271 22.33 -1.17 -11.94
N GLY A 272 22.06 -1.83 -10.82
CA GLY A 272 20.73 -1.97 -10.24
C GLY A 272 19.85 -3.03 -10.90
N SER A 273 20.34 -3.79 -11.86
CA SER A 273 19.67 -5.00 -12.37
C SER A 273 19.73 -6.14 -11.34
N LEU A 274 18.86 -7.13 -11.50
CA LEU A 274 18.80 -8.27 -10.60
C LEU A 274 19.53 -9.48 -11.19
N GLY A 275 20.24 -10.20 -10.34
CA GLY A 275 20.81 -11.51 -10.64
C GLY A 275 19.75 -12.62 -10.58
N PRO A 276 20.16 -13.89 -10.75
CA PRO A 276 19.28 -15.03 -10.60
C PRO A 276 18.65 -15.06 -9.20
N GLY A 277 17.35 -15.38 -9.13
CA GLY A 277 16.63 -15.52 -7.87
C GLY A 277 16.91 -16.84 -7.17
N SER A 278 16.87 -16.81 -5.84
CA SER A 278 16.89 -18.00 -5.01
C SER A 278 15.72 -17.98 -4.02
N PRO A 279 15.12 -19.14 -3.68
CA PRO A 279 14.15 -19.21 -2.61
C PRO A 279 14.76 -18.69 -1.30
N PHE A 280 14.02 -17.83 -0.60
CA PHE A 280 14.47 -17.30 0.69
C PHE A 280 13.67 -17.91 1.85
N THR A 281 12.35 -17.81 1.79
CA THR A 281 11.45 -18.42 2.79
C THR A 281 10.04 -18.55 2.22
N GLN A 282 9.19 -19.33 2.90
CA GLN A 282 7.79 -19.52 2.50
C GLN A 282 6.89 -19.74 3.72
N GLY A 283 5.59 -19.57 3.53
CA GLY A 283 4.56 -19.90 4.52
C GLY A 283 3.74 -18.71 5.00
N PRO A 284 2.97 -18.88 6.08
CA PRO A 284 2.08 -17.83 6.60
C PRO A 284 2.82 -16.53 6.94
N GLY A 285 2.13 -15.39 6.74
CA GLY A 285 2.69 -14.07 6.99
C GLY A 285 3.56 -13.53 5.86
N ILE A 286 3.48 -14.14 4.68
CA ILE A 286 4.09 -13.66 3.44
C ILE A 286 2.98 -13.45 2.42
N GLY A 287 3.11 -12.42 1.58
CA GLY A 287 2.17 -12.16 0.49
C GLY A 287 1.77 -10.70 0.34
N ASP A 288 2.13 -9.86 1.32
CA ASP A 288 1.87 -8.42 1.31
C ASP A 288 3.13 -7.65 1.73
N GLY A 289 2.99 -6.43 2.25
CA GLY A 289 4.09 -5.55 2.53
C GLY A 289 5.18 -6.10 3.44
N MET A 290 6.40 -5.59 3.30
CA MET A 290 7.54 -6.01 4.12
C MET A 290 8.57 -4.91 4.34
N LYS A 291 9.30 -4.99 5.46
CA LYS A 291 10.46 -4.13 5.77
C LYS A 291 11.56 -4.97 6.43
N VAL A 292 12.74 -4.38 6.57
CA VAL A 292 13.92 -5.04 7.12
C VAL A 292 14.48 -4.24 8.30
N ASP A 293 15.01 -4.93 9.31
CA ASP A 293 15.76 -4.29 10.40
C ASP A 293 17.27 -4.19 10.08
N THR A 294 18.01 -3.51 10.94
CA THR A 294 19.44 -3.29 10.75
C THR A 294 20.29 -4.55 10.87
N LEU A 295 19.75 -5.63 11.42
CA LEU A 295 20.37 -6.96 11.46
C LEU A 295 20.05 -7.80 10.22
N GLY A 296 19.15 -7.31 9.34
CA GLY A 296 18.73 -8.00 8.13
C GLY A 296 17.54 -8.96 8.33
N ASN A 297 16.87 -8.94 9.49
CA ASN A 297 15.64 -9.70 9.65
C ASN A 297 14.52 -9.05 8.83
N VAL A 298 13.74 -9.86 8.10
CA VAL A 298 12.62 -9.41 7.29
C VAL A 298 11.33 -9.56 8.07
N TYR A 299 10.55 -8.48 8.13
CA TYR A 299 9.21 -8.41 8.71
C TYR A 299 8.22 -8.36 7.59
N SER A 300 7.37 -9.37 7.45
CA SER A 300 6.41 -9.48 6.36
C SER A 300 5.00 -9.76 6.85
N THR A 301 4.03 -9.42 6.02
CA THR A 301 2.60 -9.57 6.26
C THR A 301 1.96 -10.38 5.13
N SER A 302 0.67 -10.72 5.26
CA SER A 302 -0.04 -11.52 4.25
C SER A 302 -1.25 -10.83 3.63
N GLY A 303 -1.61 -9.64 4.09
CA GLY A 303 -2.77 -8.88 3.58
C GLY A 303 -4.14 -9.49 3.90
N ALA A 304 -4.20 -10.77 4.16
CA ALA A 304 -5.42 -11.51 4.44
C ALA A 304 -5.19 -12.54 5.55
N GLY A 305 -6.27 -13.04 6.12
CA GLY A 305 -6.21 -14.07 7.16
C GLY A 305 -5.90 -13.50 8.54
N PRO A 306 -5.26 -14.27 9.43
CA PRO A 306 -4.94 -13.78 10.74
C PRO A 306 -3.96 -12.61 10.65
N GLY A 307 -4.22 -11.54 11.40
CA GLY A 307 -3.33 -10.37 11.47
C GLY A 307 -2.00 -10.74 12.10
N ILE A 308 -1.05 -11.19 11.30
CA ILE A 308 0.27 -11.61 11.75
C ILE A 308 1.37 -10.84 11.02
N VAL A 309 2.42 -10.51 11.76
CA VAL A 309 3.71 -10.11 11.19
C VAL A 309 4.69 -11.27 11.39
N ARG A 310 5.20 -11.80 10.30
CA ARG A 310 6.22 -12.83 10.29
C ARG A 310 7.60 -12.17 10.42
N ILE A 311 8.46 -12.73 11.24
CA ILE A 311 9.87 -12.31 11.36
C ILE A 311 10.74 -13.45 10.87
N THR A 312 11.55 -13.17 9.86
CA THR A 312 12.45 -14.13 9.21
C THR A 312 13.90 -13.63 9.33
N SER A 313 14.82 -14.49 9.75
CA SER A 313 16.25 -14.17 9.88
C SER A 313 16.89 -13.86 8.51
N PRO A 314 18.10 -13.27 8.47
CA PRO A 314 18.83 -13.04 7.20
C PRO A 314 19.14 -14.33 6.42
N THR A 315 19.10 -15.49 7.09
CA THR A 315 19.33 -16.81 6.48
C THR A 315 18.05 -17.48 5.98
N GLY A 316 16.87 -16.84 6.15
CA GLY A 316 15.57 -17.38 5.74
C GLY A 316 14.87 -18.22 6.82
N THR A 317 15.46 -18.34 8.02
CA THR A 317 14.85 -19.08 9.13
C THR A 317 13.68 -18.29 9.73
N LEU A 318 12.54 -18.95 9.95
CA LEU A 318 11.44 -18.36 10.67
C LEU A 318 11.81 -18.16 12.14
N LEU A 319 11.88 -16.91 12.60
CA LEU A 319 12.10 -16.58 14.02
C LEU A 319 10.79 -16.67 14.82
N GLY A 320 9.69 -16.25 14.24
CA GLY A 320 8.38 -16.27 14.88
C GLY A 320 7.38 -15.34 14.29
N TYR A 321 6.28 -15.13 15.02
CA TYR A 321 5.18 -14.26 14.61
C TYR A 321 4.77 -13.29 15.73
N LEU A 322 4.46 -12.06 15.35
CA LEU A 322 3.69 -11.12 16.15
C LEU A 322 2.23 -11.26 15.74
N ASN A 323 1.40 -11.81 16.61
CA ASN A 323 -0.02 -11.99 16.34
C ASN A 323 -0.76 -10.77 16.88
N LEU A 324 -1.32 -9.98 15.97
CA LEU A 324 -2.03 -8.75 16.32
C LEU A 324 -3.27 -9.05 17.16
N PRO A 325 -3.69 -8.13 18.04
CA PRO A 325 -4.89 -8.32 18.82
C PRO A 325 -6.12 -8.32 17.91
N ILE A 326 -7.10 -9.15 18.26
CA ILE A 326 -8.41 -9.13 17.65
C ILE A 326 -9.35 -8.41 18.60
N VAL A 327 -9.92 -7.30 18.14
CA VAL A 327 -10.99 -6.62 18.87
C VAL A 327 -12.30 -7.34 18.55
N GLY A 328 -12.81 -8.11 19.52
CA GLY A 328 -14.10 -8.82 19.40
C GLY A 328 -15.28 -7.88 19.58
N GLY A 329 -16.48 -8.42 19.36
CA GLY A 329 -17.73 -7.71 19.63
C GLY A 329 -18.28 -6.88 18.48
N GLU A 330 -17.49 -6.57 17.44
CA GLU A 330 -18.02 -5.97 16.22
C GLU A 330 -18.20 -7.04 15.14
N PRO A 331 -19.44 -7.36 14.76
CA PRO A 331 -19.66 -8.28 13.65
C PRO A 331 -19.01 -7.73 12.39
N LYS A 332 -18.37 -8.63 11.62
CA LYS A 332 -17.95 -8.34 10.26
C LYS A 332 -16.63 -7.55 10.11
N LYS A 333 -15.80 -7.40 11.15
CA LYS A 333 -14.45 -6.84 10.99
C LYS A 333 -13.50 -7.84 10.36
N GLN A 334 -12.79 -7.40 9.34
CA GLN A 334 -11.70 -8.17 8.78
C GLN A 334 -10.46 -8.04 9.68
N ILE A 335 -9.81 -9.17 9.93
CA ILE A 335 -8.53 -9.22 10.60
C ILE A 335 -7.49 -9.38 9.51
N CYS A 336 -6.55 -8.46 9.44
CA CYS A 336 -5.44 -8.54 8.50
C CYS A 336 -4.19 -7.86 9.08
N ALA A 337 -3.06 -8.04 8.42
CA ALA A 337 -1.88 -7.19 8.50
C ALA A 337 -1.45 -6.98 7.05
N THR A 338 -1.45 -5.72 6.59
CA THR A 338 -1.20 -5.38 5.19
C THR A 338 0.24 -4.98 4.97
N ASN A 339 0.80 -4.09 5.81
CA ASN A 339 2.17 -3.64 5.64
C ASN A 339 2.77 -3.24 7.00
N VAL A 340 4.06 -2.94 7.01
CA VAL A 340 4.79 -2.50 8.20
C VAL A 340 5.72 -1.32 7.87
N ALA A 341 6.04 -0.51 8.88
CA ALA A 341 7.09 0.50 8.82
C ALA A 341 7.84 0.58 10.13
N PHE A 342 9.13 0.84 10.08
CA PHE A 342 9.89 1.23 11.26
C PHE A 342 9.79 2.73 11.49
N GLY A 343 9.75 3.14 12.75
CA GLY A 343 9.63 4.55 13.11
C GLY A 343 10.08 4.85 14.52
N ASP A 344 9.66 6.01 15.00
CA ASP A 344 10.19 6.76 16.14
C ASP A 344 11.65 7.19 15.91
N LEU A 345 12.16 8.05 16.79
CA LEU A 345 13.50 8.65 16.63
C LEU A 345 14.62 7.63 16.66
N ASP A 346 14.44 6.53 17.39
CA ASP A 346 15.40 5.44 17.52
C ASP A 346 15.20 4.31 16.50
N GLY A 347 14.17 4.39 15.66
CA GLY A 347 13.84 3.39 14.67
C GLY A 347 13.35 2.05 15.22
N LYS A 348 13.05 1.94 16.52
CA LYS A 348 12.70 0.67 17.17
C LYS A 348 11.21 0.43 17.32
N SER A 349 10.36 1.30 16.84
CA SER A 349 8.93 1.04 16.74
C SER A 349 8.60 0.43 15.40
N LEU A 350 7.93 -0.70 15.41
CA LEU A 350 7.29 -1.29 14.25
C LEU A 350 5.83 -0.83 14.24
N TYR A 351 5.46 -0.05 13.23
CA TYR A 351 4.08 0.29 12.93
C TYR A 351 3.53 -0.75 11.98
N VAL A 352 2.32 -1.21 12.22
CA VAL A 352 1.65 -2.24 11.43
C VAL A 352 0.29 -1.71 10.99
N THR A 353 0.08 -1.62 9.67
CA THR A 353 -1.25 -1.40 9.10
C THR A 353 -2.02 -2.70 9.12
N ALA A 354 -3.24 -2.65 9.66
CA ALA A 354 -4.02 -3.84 9.99
C ALA A 354 -5.50 -3.65 9.63
N CYS A 355 -5.81 -3.59 8.34
CA CYS A 355 -7.11 -3.27 7.80
C CYS A 355 -7.60 -1.89 8.25
N ASP A 356 -8.47 -1.81 9.25
CA ASP A 356 -8.99 -0.56 9.77
C ASP A 356 -8.21 -0.01 10.98
N HIS A 357 -7.12 -0.68 11.38
CA HIS A 357 -6.32 -0.34 12.56
C HIS A 357 -4.87 -0.06 12.20
N VAL A 358 -4.19 0.72 13.04
CA VAL A 358 -2.74 0.86 13.05
C VAL A 358 -2.23 0.54 14.44
N TYR A 359 -1.28 -0.39 14.53
CA TYR A 359 -0.63 -0.78 15.78
C TYR A 359 0.82 -0.32 15.81
N ARG A 360 1.33 -0.03 17.02
CA ARG A 360 2.75 0.18 17.31
C ARG A 360 3.26 -0.92 18.23
N ILE A 361 4.39 -1.53 17.87
CA ILE A 361 5.05 -2.60 18.62
C ILE A 361 6.50 -2.20 18.84
N ARG A 362 6.96 -2.14 20.09
CA ARG A 362 8.35 -1.82 20.41
C ARG A 362 9.23 -3.05 20.25
N LEU A 363 10.32 -2.88 19.52
CA LEU A 363 11.33 -3.90 19.27
C LEU A 363 12.66 -3.55 19.95
N LYS A 364 13.56 -4.53 20.06
CA LYS A 364 14.92 -4.35 20.57
C LYS A 364 15.85 -3.78 19.50
N VAL A 365 15.57 -4.06 18.23
CA VAL A 365 16.38 -3.73 17.06
C VAL A 365 15.73 -2.59 16.28
N ALA A 366 16.53 -1.68 15.74
CA ALA A 366 16.05 -0.62 14.86
C ALA A 366 15.85 -1.15 13.43
N GLY A 367 14.87 -0.63 12.74
CA GLY A 367 14.68 -0.89 11.32
C GLY A 367 15.56 -0.05 10.40
N VAL A 368 15.65 -0.48 9.15
CA VAL A 368 16.16 0.36 8.07
C VAL A 368 15.04 1.31 7.65
N MET A 369 15.18 2.57 8.01
CA MET A 369 14.19 3.60 7.72
C MET A 369 14.56 4.32 6.42
N PRO A 370 13.57 4.63 5.54
CA PRO A 370 13.80 5.47 4.37
C PRO A 370 14.04 6.92 4.78
N GLY A 371 14.54 7.73 3.83
CA GLY A 371 14.76 9.14 4.03
C GLY A 371 16.21 9.52 4.31
N PRO A 372 16.45 10.77 4.75
CA PRO A 372 17.79 11.28 4.99
C PRO A 372 18.56 10.45 6.01
N LYS A 373 19.80 10.10 5.67
CA LYS A 373 20.73 9.45 6.61
C LYS A 373 21.12 10.43 7.70
N ARG A 374 21.36 9.90 8.88
CA ARG A 374 21.94 10.64 10.02
C ARG A 374 23.44 10.78 9.87
#